data_98be60ab3ca9d84612f4266897abf7ad
#
_entry.id   98be60ab3ca9d84612f4266897abf7ad
#
_cell.length_a   1.000
_cell.length_b   1.000
_cell.length_c   1.000
_cell.angle_alpha   90.00
_cell.angle_beta   90.00
_cell.angle_gamma   90.00
#
_symmetry.space_group_name_H-M   'P 1'
#
loop_
_entity.id
_entity.type
_entity.pdbx_description
1 polymer ?
#
loop_
_entity_poly.entity_id
_entity_poly.type
_entity_poly.pdbx_seq_one_letter_code
_entity_poly.pdbx_strand_id
1 'polypeptide(L)'
;QSTSDTLVCLSSATVSIDASDAEGLAQFEAALTRVCTQLAADVARNGEGTSHVIRVQVRGAPTQELARGVGKAVVNSPLFKCAVAGNDPNVGRLVAAVGSYLGRTAPERSLRATMSMRMGALPIFDAGSFILSPTLEDELYEHMKAASLVPPGAKGAPDYPPHERCVEIEIDLAVGDAAVTVV
;
A
#
# COMPACT_ATOMS: atom_id res chain seq x y z
N GLN A 1 12.83 -5.78 1.17
CA GLN A 1 13.16 -5.74 2.59
C GLN A 1 14.23 -6.76 2.92
N SER A 2 15.15 -6.40 3.78
CA SER A 2 16.26 -7.24 4.24
C SER A 2 16.26 -7.30 5.77
N THR A 3 16.85 -8.35 6.33
CA THR A 3 17.09 -8.44 7.79
C THR A 3 18.21 -7.52 8.27
N SER A 4 18.94 -6.90 7.34
CA SER A 4 20.01 -5.92 7.63
C SER A 4 19.57 -4.46 7.49
N ASP A 5 18.31 -4.20 7.12
CA ASP A 5 17.77 -2.84 7.12
C ASP A 5 17.85 -2.27 8.54
N THR A 6 18.48 -1.09 8.68
CA THR A 6 18.73 -0.48 9.97
C THR A 6 18.35 1.00 9.93
N LEU A 7 17.62 1.45 10.94
CA LEU A 7 17.32 2.85 11.18
C LEU A 7 17.99 3.30 12.45
N VAL A 8 18.72 4.42 12.38
CA VAL A 8 19.39 5.03 13.53
C VAL A 8 18.82 6.41 13.77
N CYS A 9 18.38 6.68 14.99
CA CYS A 9 17.94 7.99 15.44
C CYS A 9 18.97 8.55 16.42
N LEU A 10 19.53 9.73 16.10
CA LEU A 10 20.51 10.42 16.93
C LEU A 10 19.98 11.79 17.37
N SER A 11 20.20 12.15 18.62
CA SER A 11 19.90 13.48 19.14
C SER A 11 21.19 14.19 19.53
N SER A 12 21.34 15.45 19.09
CA SER A 12 22.44 16.32 19.53
C SER A 12 22.22 16.90 20.93
N ALA A 13 21.00 16.82 21.46
CA ALA A 13 20.56 17.44 22.72
C ALA A 13 20.80 18.97 22.79
N THR A 14 20.90 19.64 21.64
CA THR A 14 21.16 21.10 21.59
C THR A 14 19.88 21.93 21.73
N VAL A 15 18.72 21.35 21.45
CA VAL A 15 17.41 21.99 21.62
C VAL A 15 16.57 21.12 22.55
N SER A 16 15.99 21.73 23.57
CA SER A 16 15.04 21.06 24.47
C SER A 16 13.63 21.42 24.09
N ILE A 17 12.74 20.42 24.07
CA ILE A 17 11.29 20.63 24.01
C ILE A 17 10.79 20.42 25.44
N ASP A 18 10.11 21.43 26.01
CA ASP A 18 9.52 21.31 27.33
C ASP A 18 8.39 20.27 27.30
N ALA A 19 8.38 19.37 28.27
CA ALA A 19 7.35 18.35 28.39
C ALA A 19 5.93 18.92 28.59
N SER A 20 5.81 20.18 29.05
CA SER A 20 4.55 20.90 29.15
C SER A 20 4.13 21.62 27.87
N ASP A 21 5.03 21.75 26.88
CA ASP A 21 4.72 22.33 25.56
C ASP A 21 4.06 21.30 24.65
N ALA A 22 2.74 21.15 24.81
CA ALA A 22 1.95 20.20 24.03
C ALA A 22 2.00 20.49 22.51
N GLU A 23 2.09 21.76 22.11
CA GLU A 23 2.16 22.15 20.70
C GLU A 23 3.53 21.79 20.10
N GLY A 24 4.62 22.11 20.79
CA GLY A 24 5.98 21.76 20.37
C GLY A 24 6.17 20.25 20.27
N LEU A 25 5.63 19.47 21.21
CA LEU A 25 5.65 18.00 21.15
C LEU A 25 4.87 17.47 19.97
N ALA A 26 3.67 17.98 19.69
CA ALA A 26 2.86 17.55 18.56
C ALA A 26 3.55 17.89 17.21
N GLN A 27 4.18 19.05 17.08
CA GLN A 27 4.95 19.43 15.89
C GLN A 27 6.16 18.51 15.69
N PHE A 28 6.86 18.18 16.74
CA PHE A 28 8.00 17.26 16.71
C PHE A 28 7.54 15.85 16.28
N GLU A 29 6.49 15.31 16.89
CA GLU A 29 5.92 14.01 16.55
C GLU A 29 5.50 13.96 15.07
N ALA A 30 4.82 14.99 14.58
CA ALA A 30 4.40 15.09 13.19
C ALA A 30 5.60 15.12 12.22
N ALA A 31 6.66 15.86 12.58
CA ALA A 31 7.88 15.92 11.78
C ALA A 31 8.62 14.58 11.75
N LEU A 32 8.78 13.95 12.90
CA LEU A 32 9.41 12.64 13.03
C LEU A 32 8.63 11.58 12.27
N THR A 33 7.31 11.57 12.39
CA THR A 33 6.43 10.65 11.67
C THR A 33 6.59 10.81 10.15
N ARG A 34 6.66 12.04 9.63
CA ARG A 34 6.90 12.26 8.20
C ARG A 34 8.22 11.64 7.74
N VAL A 35 9.30 11.90 8.46
CA VAL A 35 10.63 11.35 8.11
C VAL A 35 10.61 9.82 8.17
N CYS A 36 10.07 9.23 9.22
CA CYS A 36 9.98 7.77 9.35
C CYS A 36 9.12 7.15 8.25
N THR A 37 8.02 7.81 7.87
CA THR A 37 7.15 7.33 6.78
C THR A 37 7.88 7.35 5.43
N GLN A 38 8.65 8.40 5.14
CA GLN A 38 9.46 8.47 3.92
C GLN A 38 10.52 7.37 3.90
N LEU A 39 11.27 7.21 4.98
CA LEU A 39 12.30 6.18 5.08
C LEU A 39 11.71 4.76 4.94
N ALA A 40 10.55 4.50 5.53
CA ALA A 40 9.86 3.22 5.37
C ALA A 40 9.44 2.96 3.91
N ALA A 41 8.96 3.99 3.21
CA ALA A 41 8.66 3.90 1.78
C ALA A 41 9.93 3.69 0.93
N ASP A 42 11.04 4.29 1.31
CA ASP A 42 12.33 4.11 0.64
C ASP A 42 12.88 2.69 0.82
N VAL A 43 12.74 2.09 2.01
CA VAL A 43 13.11 0.70 2.26
C VAL A 43 12.34 -0.26 1.33
N ALA A 44 11.04 -0.03 1.14
CA ALA A 44 10.24 -0.85 0.24
C ALA A 44 10.66 -0.67 -1.23
N ARG A 45 10.92 0.57 -1.64
CA ARG A 45 11.22 0.96 -3.03
C ARG A 45 12.62 0.55 -3.48
N ASN A 46 13.60 0.63 -2.59
CA ASN A 46 15.00 0.34 -2.87
C ASN A 46 15.39 -1.10 -2.48
N GLY A 47 14.42 -1.98 -2.27
CA GLY A 47 14.67 -3.39 -2.03
C GLY A 47 15.40 -4.06 -3.20
N GLU A 48 16.35 -4.95 -2.89
CA GLU A 48 17.10 -5.69 -3.90
C GLU A 48 16.14 -6.47 -4.83
N GLY A 49 16.27 -6.29 -6.13
CA GLY A 49 15.42 -6.95 -7.13
C GLY A 49 14.00 -6.42 -7.21
N THR A 50 13.68 -5.31 -6.53
CA THR A 50 12.34 -4.71 -6.59
C THR A 50 12.06 -4.15 -7.98
N SER A 51 11.04 -4.68 -8.65
CA SER A 51 10.56 -4.18 -9.94
C SER A 51 9.36 -3.26 -9.82
N HIS A 52 8.58 -3.39 -8.76
CA HIS A 52 7.38 -2.61 -8.48
C HIS A 52 7.22 -2.34 -6.98
N VAL A 53 6.57 -1.24 -6.66
CA VAL A 53 6.07 -0.95 -5.31
C VAL A 53 4.54 -1.02 -5.35
N ILE A 54 3.96 -1.68 -4.36
CA ILE A 54 2.51 -1.74 -4.17
C ILE A 54 2.15 -0.80 -3.04
N ARG A 55 1.28 0.18 -3.31
CA ARG A 55 0.72 1.08 -2.30
C ARG A 55 -0.77 0.80 -2.17
N VAL A 56 -1.20 0.48 -0.96
CA VAL A 56 -2.59 0.15 -0.67
C VAL A 56 -3.18 1.20 0.27
N GLN A 57 -4.20 1.89 -0.18
CA GLN A 57 -5.02 2.76 0.65
C GLN A 57 -6.29 2.00 1.02
N VAL A 58 -6.50 1.81 2.31
CA VAL A 58 -7.73 1.22 2.84
C VAL A 58 -8.50 2.32 3.57
N ARG A 59 -9.75 2.50 3.24
CA ARG A 59 -10.66 3.46 3.88
C ARG A 59 -12.01 2.83 4.21
N GLY A 60 -12.83 3.56 4.93
CA GLY A 60 -14.16 3.10 5.30
C GLY A 60 -14.16 1.90 6.26
N ALA A 61 -13.06 1.66 6.98
CA ALA A 61 -12.96 0.57 7.94
C ALA A 61 -13.52 0.96 9.31
N PRO A 62 -14.05 0.00 10.09
CA PRO A 62 -14.54 0.27 11.44
C PRO A 62 -13.41 0.59 12.42
N THR A 63 -12.19 0.11 12.18
CA THR A 63 -11.03 0.38 13.04
C THR A 63 -9.75 0.51 12.22
N GLN A 64 -8.77 1.26 12.74
CA GLN A 64 -7.43 1.39 12.17
C GLN A 64 -6.72 0.03 12.06
N GLU A 65 -6.95 -0.86 13.02
CA GLU A 65 -6.36 -2.19 13.04
C GLU A 65 -6.86 -3.03 11.86
N LEU A 66 -8.18 -3.04 11.62
CA LEU A 66 -8.76 -3.76 10.49
C LEU A 66 -8.27 -3.19 9.15
N ALA A 67 -8.25 -1.84 9.01
CA ALA A 67 -7.72 -1.19 7.81
C ALA A 67 -6.26 -1.60 7.53
N ARG A 68 -5.42 -1.53 8.56
CA ARG A 68 -4.01 -1.92 8.46
C ARG A 68 -3.85 -3.40 8.10
N GLY A 69 -4.65 -4.27 8.70
CA GLY A 69 -4.64 -5.69 8.43
C GLY A 69 -5.02 -6.03 6.99
N VAL A 70 -6.04 -5.37 6.44
CA VAL A 70 -6.45 -5.49 5.04
C VAL A 70 -5.31 -5.06 4.11
N GLY A 71 -4.73 -3.88 4.33
CA GLY A 71 -3.62 -3.39 3.53
C GLY A 71 -2.41 -4.35 3.57
N LYS A 72 -2.03 -4.81 4.78
CA LYS A 72 -0.95 -5.79 4.94
C LYS A 72 -1.24 -7.14 4.28
N ALA A 73 -2.49 -7.59 4.26
CA ALA A 73 -2.86 -8.82 3.58
C ALA A 73 -2.59 -8.75 2.07
N VAL A 74 -2.79 -7.59 1.47
CA VAL A 74 -2.50 -7.36 0.04
C VAL A 74 -1.00 -7.28 -0.22
N VAL A 75 -0.27 -6.37 0.45
CA VAL A 75 1.17 -6.16 0.19
C VAL A 75 2.02 -7.38 0.56
N ASN A 76 1.55 -8.23 1.45
CA ASN A 76 2.21 -9.48 1.83
C ASN A 76 1.70 -10.71 1.08
N SER A 77 0.73 -10.57 0.16
CA SER A 77 0.24 -11.70 -0.64
C SER A 77 1.28 -12.14 -1.67
N PRO A 78 1.89 -13.35 -1.55
CA PRO A 78 2.87 -13.81 -2.53
C PRO A 78 2.28 -13.93 -3.93
N LEU A 79 1.02 -14.37 -4.04
CA LEU A 79 0.35 -14.54 -5.33
C LEU A 79 0.09 -13.19 -6.01
N PHE A 80 -0.33 -12.18 -5.24
CA PHE A 80 -0.56 -10.84 -5.80
C PHE A 80 0.77 -10.16 -6.17
N LYS A 81 1.81 -10.30 -5.33
CA LYS A 81 3.15 -9.80 -5.65
C LYS A 81 3.73 -10.42 -6.94
N CYS A 82 3.53 -11.73 -7.15
CA CYS A 82 3.93 -12.38 -8.40
C CYS A 82 3.19 -11.82 -9.62
N ALA A 83 1.88 -11.57 -9.49
CA ALA A 83 1.10 -10.95 -10.57
C ALA A 83 1.64 -9.55 -10.90
N VAL A 84 1.84 -8.70 -9.89
CA VAL A 84 2.37 -7.34 -10.07
C VAL A 84 3.76 -7.37 -10.70
N ALA A 85 4.66 -8.24 -10.25
CA ALA A 85 6.01 -8.35 -10.81
C ALA A 85 6.01 -8.77 -12.29
N GLY A 86 5.00 -9.53 -12.71
CA GLY A 86 4.79 -9.96 -14.10
C GLY A 86 3.93 -9.02 -14.94
N ASN A 87 3.51 -7.87 -14.40
CA ASN A 87 2.50 -6.99 -15.01
C ASN A 87 1.18 -7.72 -15.35
N ASP A 88 0.84 -8.79 -14.60
CA ASP A 88 -0.42 -9.52 -14.74
C ASP A 88 -1.52 -8.81 -13.93
N PRO A 89 -2.54 -8.20 -14.54
CA PRO A 89 -3.61 -7.49 -13.85
C PRO A 89 -4.60 -8.46 -13.17
N ASN A 90 -4.08 -9.31 -12.30
CA ASN A 90 -4.82 -10.39 -11.67
C ASN A 90 -5.68 -9.91 -10.49
N VAL A 91 -6.82 -9.31 -10.82
CA VAL A 91 -7.81 -8.80 -9.86
C VAL A 91 -8.28 -9.91 -8.90
N GLY A 92 -8.39 -11.14 -9.39
CA GLY A 92 -8.79 -12.28 -8.56
C GLY A 92 -7.86 -12.53 -7.38
N ARG A 93 -6.54 -12.41 -7.56
CA ARG A 93 -5.55 -12.56 -6.48
C ARG A 93 -5.63 -11.43 -5.46
N LEU A 94 -5.92 -10.21 -5.90
CA LEU A 94 -6.13 -9.07 -5.02
C LEU A 94 -7.36 -9.29 -4.14
N VAL A 95 -8.51 -9.58 -4.75
CA VAL A 95 -9.77 -9.82 -4.02
C VAL A 95 -9.64 -11.04 -3.09
N ALA A 96 -8.94 -12.09 -3.51
CA ALA A 96 -8.69 -13.26 -2.66
C ALA A 96 -7.84 -12.93 -1.41
N ALA A 97 -6.82 -12.06 -1.54
CA ALA A 97 -6.01 -11.64 -0.39
C ALA A 97 -6.86 -10.90 0.65
N VAL A 98 -7.70 -9.96 0.21
CA VAL A 98 -8.61 -9.20 1.08
C VAL A 98 -9.67 -10.14 1.68
N GLY A 99 -10.35 -10.93 0.87
CA GLY A 99 -11.40 -11.84 1.31
C GLY A 99 -10.92 -12.89 2.30
N SER A 100 -9.72 -13.43 2.09
CA SER A 100 -9.10 -14.38 3.02
C SER A 100 -8.79 -13.74 4.38
N TYR A 101 -8.33 -12.49 4.42
CA TYR A 101 -8.09 -11.78 5.66
C TYR A 101 -9.41 -11.48 6.39
N LEU A 102 -10.38 -10.88 5.70
CA LEU A 102 -11.68 -10.54 6.28
C LEU A 102 -12.44 -11.77 6.77
N GLY A 103 -12.38 -12.88 6.04
CA GLY A 103 -13.02 -14.14 6.44
C GLY A 103 -12.47 -14.73 7.73
N ARG A 104 -11.22 -14.42 8.10
CA ARG A 104 -10.61 -14.86 9.36
C ARG A 104 -10.82 -13.90 10.51
N THR A 105 -10.87 -12.59 10.24
CA THR A 105 -10.81 -11.55 11.26
C THR A 105 -12.15 -10.87 11.53
N ALA A 106 -13.07 -10.91 10.58
CA ALA A 106 -14.41 -10.32 10.68
C ALA A 106 -15.46 -11.17 9.95
N PRO A 107 -15.58 -12.48 10.27
CA PRO A 107 -16.45 -13.41 9.53
C PRO A 107 -17.94 -13.04 9.61
N GLU A 108 -18.35 -12.39 10.70
CA GLU A 108 -19.72 -11.94 10.92
C GLU A 108 -20.11 -10.71 10.09
N ARG A 109 -19.16 -10.05 9.45
CA ARG A 109 -19.36 -8.86 8.64
C ARG A 109 -19.38 -9.21 7.16
N SER A 110 -20.54 -9.09 6.53
CA SER A 110 -20.64 -9.24 5.08
C SER A 110 -20.12 -7.99 4.36
N LEU A 111 -18.81 -7.71 4.48
CA LEU A 111 -18.17 -6.54 3.85
C LEU A 111 -18.11 -6.65 2.32
N ARG A 112 -18.35 -7.85 1.77
CA ARG A 112 -18.35 -8.06 0.32
C ARG A 112 -19.40 -7.21 -0.40
N ALA A 113 -20.57 -7.02 0.22
CA ALA A 113 -21.70 -6.31 -0.38
C ALA A 113 -21.50 -4.78 -0.42
N THR A 114 -20.59 -4.26 0.39
CA THR A 114 -20.31 -2.82 0.49
C THR A 114 -18.95 -2.42 -0.07
N MET A 115 -18.04 -3.39 -0.17
CA MET A 115 -16.66 -3.14 -0.54
C MET A 115 -16.52 -2.78 -2.01
N SER A 116 -15.72 -1.76 -2.29
CA SER A 116 -15.24 -1.44 -3.62
C SER A 116 -13.72 -1.42 -3.68
N MET A 117 -13.16 -1.70 -4.85
CA MET A 117 -11.72 -1.68 -5.10
C MET A 117 -11.39 -1.01 -6.42
N ARG A 118 -10.27 -0.31 -6.44
CA ARG A 118 -9.68 0.30 -7.63
C ARG A 118 -8.20 -0.06 -7.73
N MET A 119 -7.69 -0.11 -8.96
CA MET A 119 -6.27 -0.16 -9.24
C MET A 119 -5.92 1.08 -10.09
N GLY A 120 -5.14 1.99 -9.55
CA GLY A 120 -5.03 3.34 -10.08
C GLY A 120 -6.40 4.03 -10.12
N ALA A 121 -6.74 4.63 -11.26
CA ALA A 121 -8.06 5.24 -11.47
C ALA A 121 -9.17 4.24 -11.84
N LEU A 122 -8.84 2.97 -12.09
CA LEU A 122 -9.71 1.98 -12.70
C LEU A 122 -10.50 1.19 -11.65
N PRO A 123 -11.84 1.16 -11.68
CA PRO A 123 -12.64 0.33 -10.81
C PRO A 123 -12.52 -1.14 -11.24
N ILE A 124 -12.27 -2.04 -10.27
CA ILE A 124 -12.02 -3.47 -10.54
C ILE A 124 -13.00 -4.40 -9.79
N PHE A 125 -13.60 -3.89 -8.72
CA PHE A 125 -14.55 -4.65 -7.92
C PHE A 125 -15.53 -3.69 -7.24
N ASP A 126 -16.81 -4.02 -7.25
CA ASP A 126 -17.85 -3.23 -6.60
C ASP A 126 -18.98 -4.12 -6.10
N ALA A 127 -19.41 -3.89 -4.86
CA ALA A 127 -20.57 -4.53 -4.24
C ALA A 127 -20.65 -6.05 -4.46
N GLY A 128 -19.52 -6.74 -4.31
CA GLY A 128 -19.44 -8.20 -4.46
C GLY A 128 -19.22 -8.73 -5.88
N SER A 129 -19.10 -7.84 -6.86
CA SER A 129 -18.96 -8.21 -8.28
C SER A 129 -17.66 -7.70 -8.88
N PHE A 130 -17.01 -8.53 -9.71
CA PHE A 130 -15.87 -8.07 -10.50
C PHE A 130 -16.35 -7.17 -11.64
N ILE A 131 -15.58 -6.11 -11.89
CA ILE A 131 -15.72 -5.28 -13.07
C ILE A 131 -14.58 -5.69 -14.00
N LEU A 132 -14.91 -6.45 -15.04
CA LEU A 132 -13.93 -7.00 -15.97
C LEU A 132 -14.39 -6.78 -17.41
N SER A 133 -13.46 -6.36 -18.26
CA SER A 133 -13.62 -6.31 -19.71
C SER A 133 -12.24 -6.40 -20.36
N PRO A 134 -12.11 -6.82 -21.62
CA PRO A 134 -10.82 -6.84 -22.32
C PRO A 134 -10.13 -5.47 -22.32
N THR A 135 -10.89 -4.40 -22.54
CA THR A 135 -10.36 -3.01 -22.51
C THR A 135 -9.81 -2.66 -21.13
N LEU A 136 -10.52 -3.02 -20.06
CA LEU A 136 -10.07 -2.77 -18.68
C LEU A 136 -8.79 -3.57 -18.35
N GLU A 137 -8.67 -4.80 -18.84
CA GLU A 137 -7.47 -5.61 -18.66
C GLU A 137 -6.25 -4.96 -19.33
N ASP A 138 -6.40 -4.43 -20.54
CA ASP A 138 -5.35 -3.70 -21.25
C ASP A 138 -4.94 -2.42 -20.48
N GLU A 139 -5.91 -1.64 -19.99
CA GLU A 139 -5.67 -0.43 -19.21
C GLU A 139 -4.96 -0.74 -17.88
N LEU A 140 -5.33 -1.81 -17.20
CA LEU A 140 -4.69 -2.28 -15.97
C LEU A 140 -3.25 -2.75 -16.23
N TYR A 141 -3.02 -3.46 -17.34
CA TYR A 141 -1.68 -3.86 -17.76
C TYR A 141 -0.78 -2.64 -17.99
N GLU A 142 -1.27 -1.64 -18.72
CA GLU A 142 -0.49 -0.40 -18.95
C GLU A 142 -0.26 0.39 -17.65
N HIS A 143 -1.22 0.41 -16.72
CA HIS A 143 -1.01 1.01 -15.40
C HIS A 143 0.12 0.31 -14.63
N MET A 144 0.12 -1.03 -14.58
CA MET A 144 1.19 -1.79 -13.91
C MET A 144 2.54 -1.58 -14.57
N LYS A 145 2.59 -1.63 -15.90
CA LYS A 145 3.80 -1.40 -16.68
C LYS A 145 4.38 0.01 -16.47
N ALA A 146 3.53 1.03 -16.40
CA ALA A 146 3.95 2.40 -16.09
C ALA A 146 4.47 2.55 -14.65
N ALA A 147 3.98 1.72 -13.72
CA ALA A 147 4.44 1.68 -12.34
C ALA A 147 5.78 0.93 -12.16
N SER A 148 6.28 0.26 -13.18
CA SER A 148 7.56 -0.47 -13.12
C SER A 148 8.72 0.48 -12.82
N LEU A 149 9.54 0.12 -11.84
CA LEU A 149 10.78 0.83 -11.48
C LEU A 149 11.91 0.56 -12.48
N VAL A 150 11.79 -0.53 -13.24
CA VAL A 150 12.79 -0.94 -14.24
C VAL A 150 12.27 -0.58 -15.63
N PRO A 151 12.84 0.42 -16.32
CA PRO A 151 12.45 0.73 -17.68
C PRO A 151 12.69 -0.47 -18.62
N PRO A 152 11.90 -0.64 -19.68
CA PRO A 152 12.11 -1.69 -20.67
C PRO A 152 13.54 -1.66 -21.23
N GLY A 153 14.24 -2.79 -21.14
CA GLY A 153 15.64 -2.92 -21.62
C GLY A 153 16.71 -2.38 -20.68
N ALA A 154 16.36 -1.78 -19.55
CA ALA A 154 17.33 -1.34 -18.55
C ALA A 154 17.86 -2.52 -17.72
N LYS A 155 19.11 -2.42 -17.28
CA LYS A 155 19.71 -3.37 -16.34
C LYS A 155 19.59 -2.80 -14.92
N GLY A 156 18.48 -3.09 -14.26
CA GLY A 156 18.20 -2.67 -12.88
C GLY A 156 17.28 -1.46 -12.76
N ALA A 157 16.83 -1.19 -11.54
CA ALA A 157 16.01 -0.03 -11.22
C ALA A 157 16.84 1.27 -11.32
N PRO A 158 16.20 2.41 -11.67
CA PRO A 158 16.88 3.69 -11.64
C PRO A 158 17.29 4.03 -10.20
N ASP A 159 18.40 4.77 -10.07
CA ASP A 159 18.80 5.32 -8.78
C ASP A 159 17.67 6.20 -8.23
N TYR A 160 17.24 5.92 -7.00
CA TYR A 160 16.25 6.67 -6.28
C TYR A 160 14.94 6.92 -7.04
N PRO A 161 14.13 5.88 -7.32
CA PRO A 161 12.88 6.03 -8.09
C PRO A 161 11.85 6.91 -7.36
N PRO A 162 11.03 7.69 -8.11
CA PRO A 162 10.01 8.57 -7.52
C PRO A 162 9.00 7.84 -6.64
N HIS A 163 8.56 8.47 -5.55
CA HIS A 163 7.59 7.90 -4.61
C HIS A 163 6.21 7.66 -5.23
N GLU A 164 5.86 8.41 -6.26
CA GLU A 164 4.60 8.30 -6.99
C GLU A 164 4.55 7.09 -7.91
N ARG A 165 5.70 6.53 -8.28
CA ARG A 165 5.76 5.37 -9.17
C ARG A 165 5.49 4.09 -8.38
N CYS A 166 4.23 3.70 -8.35
CA CYS A 166 3.75 2.50 -7.66
C CYS A 166 2.47 1.96 -8.30
N VAL A 167 2.17 0.68 -8.06
CA VAL A 167 0.86 0.11 -8.33
C VAL A 167 -0.07 0.54 -7.19
N GLU A 168 -0.97 1.47 -7.49
CA GLU A 168 -1.90 2.00 -6.49
C GLU A 168 -3.15 1.14 -6.40
N ILE A 169 -3.48 0.76 -5.18
CA ILE A 169 -4.69 0.01 -4.85
C ILE A 169 -5.49 0.83 -3.84
N GLU A 170 -6.74 1.08 -4.15
CA GLU A 170 -7.70 1.65 -3.22
C GLU A 170 -8.72 0.59 -2.83
N ILE A 171 -9.01 0.47 -1.54
CA ILE A 171 -10.03 -0.43 -0.98
C ILE A 171 -10.91 0.38 -0.07
N ASP A 172 -12.20 0.48 -0.40
CA ASP A 172 -13.20 1.10 0.44
C ASP A 172 -14.11 0.02 1.02
N LEU A 173 -14.15 -0.10 2.34
CA LEU A 173 -15.00 -1.06 3.04
C LEU A 173 -16.40 -0.50 3.30
N ALA A 174 -16.58 0.83 3.25
CA ALA A 174 -17.83 1.57 3.38
C ALA A 174 -18.64 1.27 4.67
N VAL A 175 -17.96 0.94 5.78
CA VAL A 175 -18.61 0.58 7.05
C VAL A 175 -18.08 1.34 8.27
N GLY A 176 -17.22 2.33 8.08
CA GLY A 176 -16.63 3.16 9.14
C GLY A 176 -15.80 4.30 8.55
N ASP A 177 -15.00 4.95 9.42
CA ASP A 177 -14.24 6.15 9.05
C ASP A 177 -12.71 5.96 9.12
N ALA A 178 -12.25 4.79 9.56
CA ALA A 178 -10.82 4.55 9.68
C ALA A 178 -10.17 4.37 8.30
N ALA A 179 -9.00 4.98 8.14
CA ALA A 179 -8.21 4.90 6.92
C ALA A 179 -6.72 4.69 7.21
N VAL A 180 -6.04 3.90 6.38
CA VAL A 180 -4.62 3.59 6.49
C VAL A 180 -4.01 3.46 5.09
N THR A 181 -2.77 3.91 4.93
CA THR A 181 -1.95 3.60 3.76
C THR A 181 -0.85 2.61 4.16
N VAL A 182 -0.66 1.57 3.36
CA VAL A 182 0.39 0.54 3.52
C VAL A 182 1.20 0.44 2.23
N VAL A 183 2.50 0.30 2.36
CA VAL A 183 3.44 0.10 1.25
C VAL A 183 4.20 -1.20 1.46
#